data_c0ffafe565e6d15f87cbfb79fffd6101
#
_entry.id   c0ffafe565e6d15f87cbfb79fffd6101
#
_cell.length_a   1.000
_cell.length_b   1.000
_cell.length_c   1.000
_cell.angle_alpha   90.00
_cell.angle_beta   90.00
_cell.angle_gamma   90.00
#
_symmetry.space_group_name_H-M   'P 1'
#
loop_
_entity.id
_entity.type
_entity.pdbx_description
1 polymer ?
#
loop_
_entity_poly.entity_id
_entity_poly.type
_entity_poly.pdbx_seq_one_letter_code
_entity_poly.pdbx_strand_id
1 'polypeptide(L)'
;VCFERNGLMLDCSRNAVFTVEKVKFLIKTLAKLGMNVLMLYTEDTYEVEGQPYFGAYRGKYTKDEIKELDAYASMFGVELVPCIQTLAHLHNALKWPGMDKIRDSADILQPEKEETYQFIEKLLSSVKENFSTNRVHLGMDEAVMLGLGNYLKENGYKKGSLIIREHCNRVVDICRKLELKPMIWSDMYITANSAGGYYDLPENTDCSKWEKPKKDLGLVYWDYYHADTRTYEKMLDIHAQLSDNVIFAGGSWIWNGISPNYSKTYACTKAALST
;
A
#
# COMPACT_ATOMS: atom_id res chain seq x y z
N VAL A 1 21.36 4.14 13.67
CA VAL A 1 20.74 4.68 12.44
C VAL A 1 19.67 5.67 12.88
N CYS A 2 19.67 6.87 12.30
CA CYS A 2 18.63 7.87 12.55
C CYS A 2 17.69 7.89 11.35
N PHE A 3 16.44 7.49 11.55
CA PHE A 3 15.43 7.55 10.52
C PHE A 3 14.79 8.95 10.48
N GLU A 4 14.70 9.57 9.33
CA GLU A 4 13.98 10.83 9.15
C GLU A 4 12.48 10.64 9.40
N ARG A 5 11.96 9.48 9.03
CA ARG A 5 10.56 9.09 9.21
C ARG A 5 10.46 7.74 9.88
N ASN A 6 9.71 7.71 10.96
CA ASN A 6 9.44 6.49 11.72
C ASN A 6 7.99 6.54 12.21
N GLY A 7 7.27 5.44 12.05
CA GLY A 7 5.85 5.46 12.36
C GLY A 7 5.18 4.10 12.40
N LEU A 8 3.87 4.14 12.37
CA LEU A 8 2.97 3.00 12.41
C LEU A 8 2.05 3.02 11.19
N MET A 9 1.79 1.86 10.61
CA MET A 9 0.64 1.64 9.72
C MET A 9 -0.46 0.94 10.52
N LEU A 10 -1.64 1.54 10.55
CA LEU A 10 -2.82 1.03 11.23
C LEU A 10 -3.79 0.44 10.21
N ASP A 11 -4.04 -0.87 10.31
CA ASP A 11 -5.04 -1.54 9.46
C ASP A 11 -6.45 -1.19 9.94
N CYS A 12 -7.21 -0.53 9.08
CA CYS A 12 -8.60 -0.13 9.29
C CYS A 12 -9.57 -0.88 8.35
N SER A 13 -9.13 -1.98 7.72
CA SER A 13 -9.92 -2.67 6.69
C SER A 13 -10.32 -4.09 7.07
N ARG A 14 -9.49 -4.85 7.78
CA ARG A 14 -9.71 -6.29 7.96
C ARG A 14 -10.64 -6.63 9.11
N ASN A 15 -10.41 -6.08 10.30
CA ASN A 15 -11.22 -6.42 11.48
C ASN A 15 -12.22 -5.31 11.81
N ALA A 16 -11.75 -4.07 11.96
CA ALA A 16 -12.56 -2.94 12.34
C ALA A 16 -11.95 -1.62 11.84
N VAL A 17 -12.79 -0.61 11.71
CA VAL A 17 -12.36 0.79 11.59
C VAL A 17 -12.27 1.36 13.01
N PHE A 18 -11.12 1.93 13.36
CA PHE A 18 -10.92 2.54 14.67
C PHE A 18 -11.71 3.83 14.78
N THR A 19 -12.27 4.10 15.97
CA THR A 19 -12.93 5.38 16.21
C THR A 19 -11.96 6.55 16.15
N VAL A 20 -12.44 7.73 15.83
CA VAL A 20 -11.65 8.98 15.78
C VAL A 20 -10.87 9.18 17.09
N GLU A 21 -11.52 8.97 18.25
CA GLU A 21 -10.88 9.11 19.57
C GLU A 21 -9.72 8.13 19.76
N LYS A 22 -9.87 6.89 19.26
CA LYS A 22 -8.81 5.89 19.37
C LYS A 22 -7.63 6.23 18.46
N VAL A 23 -7.87 6.72 17.24
CA VAL A 23 -6.80 7.19 16.35
C VAL A 23 -6.08 8.40 16.96
N LYS A 24 -6.81 9.36 17.55
CA LYS A 24 -6.20 10.48 18.29
C LYS A 24 -5.35 10.03 19.46
N PHE A 25 -5.79 9.01 20.20
CA PHE A 25 -4.99 8.41 21.26
C PHE A 25 -3.68 7.82 20.71
N LEU A 26 -3.73 7.12 19.56
CA LEU A 26 -2.54 6.57 18.90
C LEU A 26 -1.60 7.68 18.42
N ILE A 27 -2.11 8.75 17.81
CA ILE A 27 -1.32 9.91 17.37
C ILE A 27 -0.51 10.47 18.55
N LYS A 28 -1.17 10.72 19.68
CA LYS A 28 -0.46 11.18 20.90
C LYS A 28 0.58 10.20 21.41
N THR A 29 0.30 8.90 21.32
CA THR A 29 1.21 7.85 21.76
C THR A 29 2.44 7.82 20.86
N LEU A 30 2.27 7.87 19.54
CA LEU A 30 3.36 7.92 18.57
C LEU A 30 4.26 9.15 18.79
N ALA A 31 3.66 10.33 18.93
CA ALA A 31 4.41 11.55 19.24
C ALA A 31 5.26 11.45 20.52
N LYS A 32 4.69 10.87 21.59
CA LYS A 32 5.44 10.62 22.84
C LYS A 32 6.60 9.65 22.66
N LEU A 33 6.50 8.70 21.72
CA LEU A 33 7.55 7.74 21.39
C LEU A 33 8.58 8.29 20.39
N GLY A 34 8.44 9.56 19.97
CA GLY A 34 9.31 10.17 18.97
C GLY A 34 9.03 9.72 17.53
N MET A 35 7.89 9.10 17.30
CA MET A 35 7.43 8.72 15.95
C MET A 35 6.68 9.87 15.29
N ASN A 36 6.83 10.03 13.99
CA ASN A 36 6.33 11.18 13.25
C ASN A 36 5.46 10.83 12.03
N VAL A 37 5.07 9.55 11.87
CA VAL A 37 4.18 9.10 10.79
C VAL A 37 3.12 8.16 11.33
N LEU A 38 1.86 8.37 10.94
CA LEU A 38 0.78 7.39 11.04
C LEU A 38 0.19 7.16 9.66
N MET A 39 0.21 5.92 9.17
CA MET A 39 -0.48 5.53 7.94
C MET A 39 -1.81 4.86 8.29
N LEU A 40 -2.88 5.22 7.59
CA LEU A 40 -4.17 4.55 7.68
C LEU A 40 -4.32 3.64 6.45
N TYR A 41 -4.28 2.33 6.67
CA TYR A 41 -4.53 1.33 5.63
C TYR A 41 -6.04 1.07 5.57
N THR A 42 -6.68 1.46 4.48
CA THR A 42 -8.14 1.59 4.45
C THR A 42 -8.87 0.73 3.42
N GLU A 43 -8.22 0.21 2.38
CA GLU A 43 -8.92 -0.45 1.26
C GLU A 43 -10.14 0.37 0.78
N ASP A 44 -11.36 0.07 1.27
CA ASP A 44 -12.60 0.79 0.96
C ASP A 44 -13.21 1.53 2.16
N THR A 45 -12.52 1.62 3.30
CA THR A 45 -13.09 2.16 4.54
C THR A 45 -12.91 3.67 4.72
N TYR A 46 -13.09 4.43 3.65
CA TYR A 46 -13.15 5.90 3.65
C TYR A 46 -14.16 6.41 2.63
N GLU A 47 -14.63 7.63 2.81
CA GLU A 47 -15.63 8.23 1.94
C GLU A 47 -15.03 8.72 0.63
N VAL A 48 -15.68 8.36 -0.49
CA VAL A 48 -15.33 8.80 -1.84
C VAL A 48 -16.58 9.35 -2.52
N GLU A 49 -16.49 10.57 -3.03
CA GLU A 49 -17.62 11.24 -3.68
C GLU A 49 -18.10 10.50 -4.92
N GLY A 50 -19.42 10.36 -5.04
CA GLY A 50 -20.06 9.64 -6.13
C GLY A 50 -19.88 8.12 -6.10
N GLN A 51 -19.37 7.56 -4.97
CA GLN A 51 -19.18 6.12 -4.78
C GLN A 51 -19.96 5.62 -3.54
N PRO A 52 -21.31 5.58 -3.58
CA PRO A 52 -22.13 5.29 -2.39
C PRO A 52 -21.91 3.86 -1.84
N TYR A 53 -21.53 2.92 -2.70
CA TYR A 53 -21.28 1.53 -2.32
C TYR A 53 -19.85 1.26 -1.85
N PHE A 54 -18.93 2.20 -2.04
CA PHE A 54 -17.56 2.09 -1.54
C PHE A 54 -17.57 2.16 -0.01
N GLY A 55 -17.14 1.08 0.65
CA GLY A 55 -17.23 0.91 2.10
C GLY A 55 -18.66 0.77 2.65
N ALA A 56 -19.65 0.44 1.83
CA ALA A 56 -21.01 0.23 2.27
C ALA A 56 -21.11 -0.96 3.24
N TYR A 57 -21.87 -0.77 4.32
CA TYR A 57 -22.03 -1.72 5.43
C TYR A 57 -20.73 -2.05 6.20
N ARG A 58 -19.71 -1.24 6.02
CA ARG A 58 -18.47 -1.28 6.82
C ARG A 58 -18.37 0.05 7.57
N GLY A 59 -17.75 0.04 8.75
CA GLY A 59 -17.33 1.30 9.34
C GLY A 59 -16.37 1.98 8.35
N LYS A 60 -16.58 3.26 8.03
CA LYS A 60 -15.70 4.04 7.17
C LYS A 60 -15.56 5.45 7.69
N TYR A 61 -14.39 6.05 7.50
CA TYR A 61 -14.18 7.44 7.84
C TYR A 61 -14.90 8.35 6.86
N THR A 62 -15.61 9.32 7.38
CA THR A 62 -16.13 10.45 6.60
C THR A 62 -15.01 11.42 6.23
N LYS A 63 -15.26 12.30 5.26
CA LYS A 63 -14.31 13.36 4.87
C LYS A 63 -13.98 14.26 6.09
N ASP A 64 -14.96 14.61 6.89
CA ASP A 64 -14.78 15.47 8.07
C ASP A 64 -13.95 14.77 9.15
N GLU A 65 -14.17 13.48 9.40
CA GLU A 65 -13.37 12.70 10.35
C GLU A 65 -11.90 12.59 9.92
N ILE A 66 -11.63 12.40 8.61
CA ILE A 66 -10.26 12.39 8.09
C ILE A 66 -9.59 13.75 8.30
N LYS A 67 -10.27 14.86 7.95
CA LYS A 67 -9.75 16.22 8.15
C LYS A 67 -9.51 16.54 9.62
N GLU A 68 -10.38 16.08 10.50
CA GLU A 68 -10.23 16.20 11.95
C GLU A 68 -8.98 15.44 12.44
N LEU A 69 -8.77 14.21 11.96
CA LEU A 69 -7.59 13.40 12.31
C LEU A 69 -6.30 14.00 11.76
N ASP A 70 -6.32 14.50 10.53
CA ASP A 70 -5.15 15.12 9.87
C ASP A 70 -4.72 16.41 10.60
N ALA A 71 -5.68 17.29 10.88
CA ALA A 71 -5.42 18.50 11.67
C ALA A 71 -4.88 18.16 13.07
N TYR A 72 -5.47 17.14 13.71
CA TYR A 72 -5.02 16.69 15.03
C TYR A 72 -3.62 16.10 14.99
N ALA A 73 -3.27 15.29 14.00
CA ALA A 73 -1.94 14.72 13.83
C ALA A 73 -0.89 15.83 13.64
N SER A 74 -1.19 16.82 12.82
CA SER A 74 -0.33 17.99 12.58
C SER A 74 0.01 18.76 13.86
N MET A 75 -0.93 18.87 14.81
CA MET A 75 -0.68 19.52 16.12
C MET A 75 0.41 18.82 16.96
N PHE A 76 0.63 17.53 16.71
CA PHE A 76 1.63 16.71 17.40
C PHE A 76 2.89 16.44 16.57
N GLY A 77 3.01 17.07 15.39
CA GLY A 77 4.13 16.83 14.47
C GLY A 77 4.11 15.41 13.86
N VAL A 78 2.94 14.78 13.81
CA VAL A 78 2.73 13.47 13.17
C VAL A 78 2.08 13.70 11.81
N GLU A 79 2.70 13.18 10.76
CA GLU A 79 2.13 13.19 9.42
C GLU A 79 1.13 12.05 9.28
N LEU A 80 -0.12 12.37 8.93
CA LEU A 80 -1.14 11.37 8.63
C LEU A 80 -1.08 11.03 7.14
N VAL A 81 -0.72 9.79 6.81
CA VAL A 81 -0.51 9.36 5.42
C VAL A 81 -1.59 8.35 5.02
N PRO A 82 -2.35 8.59 3.94
CA PRO A 82 -3.30 7.62 3.41
C PRO A 82 -2.57 6.43 2.79
N CYS A 83 -3.05 5.22 3.11
CA CYS A 83 -2.67 3.98 2.45
C CYS A 83 -3.94 3.35 1.87
N ILE A 84 -4.16 3.55 0.58
CA ILE A 84 -5.32 3.09 -0.16
C ILE A 84 -4.95 1.90 -1.06
N GLN A 85 -5.92 1.34 -1.75
CA GLN A 85 -5.70 0.31 -2.74
C GLN A 85 -6.11 0.78 -4.13
N THR A 86 -5.22 0.58 -5.11
CA THR A 86 -5.44 0.99 -6.50
C THR A 86 -5.27 -0.14 -7.52
N LEU A 87 -5.16 -1.39 -7.04
CA LEU A 87 -5.09 -2.57 -7.90
C LEU A 87 -5.78 -3.79 -7.28
N ALA A 88 -5.28 -4.33 -6.16
CA ALA A 88 -5.80 -5.52 -5.48
C ALA A 88 -6.41 -5.18 -4.11
N HIS A 89 -6.77 -6.21 -3.32
CA HIS A 89 -7.42 -6.07 -2.00
C HIS A 89 -8.72 -5.26 -2.02
N LEU A 90 -9.42 -5.24 -3.15
CA LEU A 90 -10.66 -4.47 -3.34
C LEU A 90 -11.92 -5.34 -3.38
N HIS A 91 -11.88 -6.55 -2.81
CA HIS A 91 -13.02 -7.48 -2.80
C HIS A 91 -14.31 -6.80 -2.30
N ASN A 92 -14.24 -6.05 -1.21
CA ASN A 92 -15.40 -5.38 -0.64
C ASN A 92 -15.95 -4.24 -1.51
N ALA A 93 -15.09 -3.54 -2.24
CA ALA A 93 -15.49 -2.51 -3.19
C ALA A 93 -16.02 -3.13 -4.50
N LEU A 94 -15.36 -4.18 -5.00
CA LEU A 94 -15.66 -4.78 -6.30
C LEU A 94 -16.82 -5.78 -6.30
N LYS A 95 -17.33 -6.20 -5.15
CA LYS A 95 -18.47 -7.13 -5.06
C LYS A 95 -19.80 -6.58 -5.59
N TRP A 96 -19.90 -5.25 -5.72
CA TRP A 96 -21.14 -4.59 -6.14
C TRP A 96 -21.33 -4.64 -7.65
N PRO A 97 -22.55 -4.86 -8.16
CA PRO A 97 -22.81 -4.99 -9.59
C PRO A 97 -22.33 -3.81 -10.45
N GLY A 98 -22.36 -2.60 -9.92
CA GLY A 98 -21.85 -1.40 -10.60
C GLY A 98 -20.37 -1.40 -10.90
N MET A 99 -19.59 -2.30 -10.25
CA MET A 99 -18.15 -2.42 -10.40
C MET A 99 -17.71 -3.49 -11.42
N ASP A 100 -18.64 -4.23 -12.01
CA ASP A 100 -18.34 -5.31 -12.95
C ASP A 100 -17.50 -4.85 -14.14
N LYS A 101 -17.67 -3.60 -14.57
CA LYS A 101 -16.95 -3.01 -15.72
C LYS A 101 -15.47 -2.82 -15.50
N ILE A 102 -15.04 -2.68 -14.23
CA ILE A 102 -13.67 -2.39 -13.86
C ILE A 102 -13.00 -3.54 -13.08
N ARG A 103 -13.67 -4.67 -12.97
CA ARG A 103 -13.21 -5.84 -12.23
C ARG A 103 -12.54 -6.85 -13.15
N ASP A 104 -11.25 -7.16 -12.88
CA ASP A 104 -10.55 -8.27 -13.53
C ASP A 104 -10.89 -9.61 -12.84
N SER A 105 -10.64 -9.71 -11.55
CA SER A 105 -11.00 -10.85 -10.70
C SER A 105 -11.81 -10.40 -9.49
N ALA A 106 -12.04 -11.27 -8.50
CA ALA A 106 -12.89 -10.97 -7.35
C ALA A 106 -12.45 -9.73 -6.54
N ASP A 107 -11.16 -9.43 -6.53
CA ASP A 107 -10.53 -8.40 -5.71
C ASP A 107 -9.54 -7.49 -6.46
N ILE A 108 -9.38 -7.72 -7.78
CA ILE A 108 -8.40 -7.00 -8.62
C ILE A 108 -9.12 -6.14 -9.65
N LEU A 109 -8.71 -4.88 -9.76
CA LEU A 109 -9.12 -3.96 -10.82
C LEU A 109 -8.60 -4.46 -12.18
N GLN A 110 -9.37 -4.23 -13.24
CA GLN A 110 -8.95 -4.55 -14.60
C GLN A 110 -8.07 -3.42 -15.15
N PRO A 111 -6.75 -3.64 -15.35
CA PRO A 111 -5.88 -2.66 -15.99
C PRO A 111 -6.30 -2.34 -17.44
N GLU A 112 -5.76 -1.25 -17.97
CA GLU A 112 -5.94 -0.79 -19.36
C GLU A 112 -7.38 -0.37 -19.72
N LYS A 113 -8.32 -0.37 -18.78
CA LYS A 113 -9.66 0.22 -18.95
C LYS A 113 -9.70 1.66 -18.49
N GLU A 114 -10.30 2.53 -19.29
CA GLU A 114 -10.43 3.96 -18.95
C GLU A 114 -11.25 4.16 -17.68
N GLU A 115 -12.33 3.41 -17.52
CA GLU A 115 -13.21 3.46 -16.35
C GLU A 115 -12.46 3.08 -15.06
N THR A 116 -11.50 2.18 -15.13
CA THR A 116 -10.61 1.83 -13.98
C THR A 116 -9.82 3.05 -13.52
N TYR A 117 -9.24 3.80 -14.46
CA TYR A 117 -8.43 4.96 -14.11
C TYR A 117 -9.27 6.17 -13.70
N GLN A 118 -10.47 6.32 -14.24
CA GLN A 118 -11.46 7.29 -13.74
C GLN A 118 -11.88 6.99 -12.31
N PHE A 119 -12.04 5.71 -11.96
CA PHE A 119 -12.30 5.29 -10.59
C PHE A 119 -11.11 5.61 -9.68
N ILE A 120 -9.88 5.24 -10.08
CA ILE A 120 -8.65 5.53 -9.31
C ILE A 120 -8.45 7.05 -9.13
N GLU A 121 -8.73 7.87 -10.15
CA GLU A 121 -8.65 9.32 -10.06
C GLU A 121 -9.62 9.88 -9.00
N LYS A 122 -10.83 9.33 -8.86
CA LYS A 122 -11.75 9.69 -7.78
C LYS A 122 -11.20 9.33 -6.40
N LEU A 123 -10.59 8.15 -6.25
CA LEU A 123 -9.95 7.75 -4.99
C LEU A 123 -8.83 8.74 -4.61
N LEU A 124 -7.96 9.06 -5.56
CA LEU A 124 -6.83 9.96 -5.36
C LEU A 124 -7.26 11.42 -5.14
N SER A 125 -8.31 11.88 -5.80
CA SER A 125 -8.90 13.21 -5.57
C SER A 125 -9.45 13.31 -4.15
N SER A 126 -10.14 12.29 -3.65
CA SER A 126 -10.60 12.25 -2.26
C SER A 126 -9.43 12.30 -1.26
N VAL A 127 -8.31 11.62 -1.57
CA VAL A 127 -7.08 11.71 -0.76
C VAL A 127 -6.54 13.15 -0.77
N LYS A 128 -6.38 13.76 -1.95
CA LYS A 128 -5.85 15.12 -2.09
C LYS A 128 -6.68 16.16 -1.35
N GLU A 129 -7.99 16.00 -1.31
CA GLU A 129 -8.92 16.92 -0.65
C GLU A 129 -8.93 16.83 0.87
N ASN A 130 -8.64 15.64 1.41
CA ASN A 130 -8.88 15.34 2.83
C ASN A 130 -7.62 15.22 3.67
N PHE A 131 -6.44 15.07 3.07
CA PHE A 131 -5.15 14.98 3.76
C PHE A 131 -4.26 16.18 3.41
N SER A 132 -3.56 16.72 4.39
CA SER A 132 -2.60 17.80 4.20
C SER A 132 -1.26 17.33 3.60
N THR A 133 -0.94 16.05 3.76
CA THR A 133 0.24 15.45 3.15
C THR A 133 0.10 15.34 1.63
N ASN A 134 1.22 15.42 0.92
CA ASN A 134 1.25 15.06 -0.50
C ASN A 134 1.68 13.60 -0.74
N ARG A 135 1.96 12.82 0.30
CA ARG A 135 2.33 11.41 0.17
C ARG A 135 1.09 10.52 0.18
N VAL A 136 1.13 9.49 -0.64
CA VAL A 136 0.08 8.47 -0.71
C VAL A 136 0.69 7.10 -0.95
N HIS A 137 0.26 6.11 -0.16
CA HIS A 137 0.55 4.71 -0.42
C HIS A 137 -0.59 4.13 -1.26
N LEU A 138 -0.27 3.64 -2.44
CA LEU A 138 -1.24 3.18 -3.45
C LEU A 138 -1.63 1.69 -3.30
N GLY A 139 -1.00 0.98 -2.36
CA GLY A 139 -1.19 -0.47 -2.20
C GLY A 139 -0.52 -1.26 -3.31
N MET A 140 -1.32 -1.94 -4.12
CA MET A 140 -0.95 -2.76 -5.30
C MET A 140 -0.25 -4.08 -4.96
N ASP A 141 -0.34 -4.55 -3.72
CA ASP A 141 0.23 -5.80 -3.24
C ASP A 141 -0.63 -7.02 -3.63
N GLU A 142 0.02 -8.17 -3.67
CA GLU A 142 -0.58 -9.50 -3.77
C GLU A 142 -1.62 -9.69 -4.91
N ALA A 143 -1.49 -8.97 -6.00
CA ALA A 143 -2.36 -9.11 -7.18
C ALA A 143 -2.04 -10.39 -7.97
N VAL A 144 -2.16 -11.56 -7.33
CA VAL A 144 -1.73 -12.87 -7.86
C VAL A 144 -2.43 -13.23 -9.17
N MET A 145 -3.71 -12.86 -9.32
CA MET A 145 -4.52 -13.15 -10.52
C MET A 145 -4.51 -12.00 -11.54
N LEU A 146 -3.55 -11.07 -11.44
CA LEU A 146 -3.45 -9.92 -12.34
C LEU A 146 -3.39 -10.34 -13.81
N GLY A 147 -4.34 -9.86 -14.57
CA GLY A 147 -4.44 -10.12 -16.00
C GLY A 147 -4.92 -11.53 -16.37
N LEU A 148 -5.41 -12.33 -15.39
CA LEU A 148 -5.88 -13.71 -15.61
C LEU A 148 -7.41 -13.86 -15.50
N GLY A 149 -8.13 -12.78 -15.24
CA GLY A 149 -9.58 -12.75 -15.14
C GLY A 149 -10.26 -12.24 -16.41
N ASN A 150 -11.02 -11.16 -16.28
CA ASN A 150 -11.71 -10.53 -17.42
C ASN A 150 -10.73 -9.90 -18.41
N TYR A 151 -9.58 -9.43 -17.92
CA TYR A 151 -8.50 -8.94 -18.78
C TYR A 151 -8.08 -10.00 -19.82
N LEU A 152 -7.81 -11.23 -19.36
CA LEU A 152 -7.43 -12.34 -20.25
C LEU A 152 -8.49 -12.62 -21.31
N LYS A 153 -9.77 -12.59 -20.93
CA LYS A 153 -10.89 -12.84 -21.85
C LYS A 153 -11.01 -11.77 -22.94
N GLU A 154 -10.74 -10.51 -22.59
CA GLU A 154 -10.91 -9.37 -23.47
C GLU A 154 -9.67 -9.08 -24.32
N ASN A 155 -8.46 -9.24 -23.75
CA ASN A 155 -7.22 -8.78 -24.36
C ASN A 155 -6.24 -9.91 -24.72
N GLY A 156 -6.50 -11.15 -24.28
CA GLY A 156 -5.54 -12.24 -24.38
C GLY A 156 -4.45 -12.17 -23.31
N TYR A 157 -3.50 -13.09 -23.38
CA TYR A 157 -2.42 -13.17 -22.40
C TYR A 157 -1.37 -12.07 -22.59
N LYS A 158 -1.02 -11.39 -21.50
CA LYS A 158 0.09 -10.45 -21.39
C LYS A 158 0.92 -10.76 -20.15
N LYS A 159 2.24 -10.61 -20.24
CA LYS A 159 3.14 -10.88 -19.12
C LYS A 159 2.82 -9.93 -17.94
N GLY A 160 2.70 -10.48 -16.72
CA GLY A 160 2.34 -9.70 -15.52
C GLY A 160 3.26 -8.51 -15.24
N SER A 161 4.59 -8.65 -15.51
CA SER A 161 5.54 -7.53 -15.33
C SER A 161 5.25 -6.34 -16.27
N LEU A 162 4.73 -6.58 -17.46
CA LEU A 162 4.32 -5.50 -18.36
C LEU A 162 3.02 -4.85 -17.87
N ILE A 163 2.06 -5.66 -17.42
CA ILE A 163 0.78 -5.16 -16.91
C ILE A 163 1.01 -4.29 -15.69
N ILE A 164 1.78 -4.77 -14.68
CA ILE A 164 2.02 -3.99 -13.45
C ILE A 164 2.77 -2.69 -13.75
N ARG A 165 3.80 -2.73 -14.64
CA ARG A 165 4.53 -1.52 -15.04
C ARG A 165 3.62 -0.48 -15.67
N GLU A 166 2.80 -0.88 -16.65
CA GLU A 166 1.92 0.03 -17.37
C GLU A 166 0.82 0.59 -16.49
N HIS A 167 0.23 -0.25 -15.65
CA HIS A 167 -0.74 0.18 -14.65
C HIS A 167 -0.14 1.19 -13.66
N CYS A 168 0.98 0.86 -13.03
CA CYS A 168 1.68 1.77 -12.13
C CYS A 168 2.04 3.09 -12.81
N ASN A 169 2.57 3.05 -14.03
CA ASN A 169 2.93 4.25 -14.77
C ASN A 169 1.73 5.18 -14.95
N ARG A 170 0.58 4.63 -15.28
CA ARG A 170 -0.65 5.41 -15.47
C ARG A 170 -1.17 5.99 -14.16
N VAL A 171 -1.14 5.23 -13.07
CA VAL A 171 -1.54 5.73 -11.74
C VAL A 171 -0.57 6.80 -11.24
N VAL A 172 0.74 6.64 -11.46
CA VAL A 172 1.74 7.67 -11.14
C VAL A 172 1.49 8.97 -11.92
N ASP A 173 1.07 8.88 -13.19
CA ASP A 173 0.73 10.07 -13.97
C ASP A 173 -0.52 10.80 -13.43
N ILE A 174 -1.50 10.07 -12.88
CA ILE A 174 -2.64 10.66 -12.14
C ILE A 174 -2.12 11.34 -10.87
N CYS A 175 -1.26 10.67 -10.09
CA CYS A 175 -0.66 11.27 -8.90
C CYS A 175 0.09 12.57 -9.20
N ARG A 176 0.85 12.63 -10.31
CA ARG A 176 1.56 13.84 -10.72
C ARG A 176 0.61 15.00 -11.02
N LYS A 177 -0.51 14.74 -11.72
CA LYS A 177 -1.54 15.76 -11.97
C LYS A 177 -2.15 16.32 -10.69
N LEU A 178 -2.25 15.48 -9.65
CA LEU A 178 -2.76 15.84 -8.33
C LEU A 178 -1.68 16.30 -7.36
N GLU A 179 -0.42 16.43 -7.81
CA GLU A 179 0.74 16.81 -6.99
C GLU A 179 0.97 15.88 -5.79
N LEU A 180 0.64 14.58 -5.95
CA LEU A 180 0.87 13.54 -4.96
C LEU A 180 2.19 12.82 -5.22
N LYS A 181 2.84 12.38 -4.13
CA LYS A 181 4.07 11.58 -4.13
C LYS A 181 3.72 10.13 -3.80
N PRO A 182 3.62 9.26 -4.82
CA PRO A 182 3.17 7.89 -4.63
C PRO A 182 4.24 6.96 -4.09
N MET A 183 3.81 5.94 -3.33
CA MET A 183 4.56 4.75 -2.98
C MET A 183 3.67 3.52 -3.10
N ILE A 184 4.27 2.36 -3.36
CA ILE A 184 3.57 1.07 -3.46
C ILE A 184 4.30 -0.01 -2.67
N TRP A 185 3.61 -1.10 -2.35
CA TRP A 185 4.25 -2.34 -1.96
C TRP A 185 5.08 -2.89 -3.12
N SER A 186 6.27 -3.41 -2.84
CA SER A 186 7.25 -3.77 -3.87
C SER A 186 7.08 -5.19 -4.43
N ASP A 187 6.30 -6.03 -3.77
CA ASP A 187 6.18 -7.46 -4.07
C ASP A 187 5.79 -7.75 -5.52
N MET A 188 4.84 -6.98 -6.09
CA MET A 188 4.40 -7.20 -7.47
C MET A 188 5.50 -6.92 -8.52
N TYR A 189 6.39 -5.95 -8.27
CA TYR A 189 7.53 -5.72 -9.17
C TYR A 189 8.54 -6.85 -9.10
N ILE A 190 8.75 -7.43 -7.93
CA ILE A 190 9.70 -8.52 -7.71
C ILE A 190 9.13 -9.83 -8.25
N THR A 191 7.94 -10.23 -7.82
CA THR A 191 7.33 -11.51 -8.23
C THR A 191 7.02 -11.57 -9.72
N ALA A 192 6.60 -10.47 -10.33
CA ALA A 192 6.29 -10.44 -11.76
C ALA A 192 7.55 -10.47 -12.68
N ASN A 193 8.70 -10.10 -12.15
CA ASN A 193 9.98 -10.12 -12.89
C ASN A 193 10.85 -11.35 -12.56
N SER A 194 10.60 -12.01 -11.44
CA SER A 194 11.35 -13.21 -11.01
C SER A 194 10.61 -14.49 -11.36
N ALA A 195 11.33 -15.61 -11.32
CA ALA A 195 10.75 -16.95 -11.46
C ALA A 195 10.36 -17.56 -10.10
N GLY A 196 10.68 -16.89 -9.00
CA GLY A 196 10.46 -17.34 -7.62
C GLY A 196 9.46 -16.49 -6.86
N GLY A 197 9.29 -16.82 -5.60
CA GLY A 197 8.50 -15.99 -4.66
C GLY A 197 9.21 -14.69 -4.30
N TYR A 198 8.51 -13.83 -3.57
CA TYR A 198 9.01 -12.50 -3.19
C TYR A 198 10.37 -12.54 -2.48
N TYR A 199 10.59 -13.51 -1.60
CA TYR A 199 11.84 -13.67 -0.84
C TYR A 199 12.81 -14.70 -1.43
N ASP A 200 12.38 -15.51 -2.40
CA ASP A 200 13.12 -16.66 -2.95
C ASP A 200 14.05 -16.25 -4.10
N LEU A 201 14.80 -15.18 -3.90
CA LEU A 201 15.71 -14.65 -4.89
C LEU A 201 17.17 -15.06 -4.57
N PRO A 202 17.99 -15.37 -5.58
CA PRO A 202 19.43 -15.55 -5.39
C PRO A 202 20.11 -14.33 -4.78
N GLU A 203 21.21 -14.52 -4.02
CA GLU A 203 21.94 -13.41 -3.39
C GLU A 203 22.47 -12.44 -4.43
N ASN A 204 22.90 -12.63 -5.46
CA ASN A 204 23.43 -11.69 -6.44
C ASN A 204 22.42 -11.46 -7.59
N THR A 205 21.14 -11.29 -7.26
CA THR A 205 20.11 -11.03 -8.27
C THR A 205 20.40 -9.74 -9.03
N ASP A 206 20.55 -9.85 -10.35
CA ASP A 206 20.72 -8.72 -11.25
C ASP A 206 19.36 -8.27 -11.82
N CYS A 207 18.92 -7.08 -11.40
CA CYS A 207 17.68 -6.46 -11.85
C CYS A 207 17.84 -5.58 -13.11
N SER A 208 18.98 -5.64 -13.81
CA SER A 208 19.24 -4.78 -14.98
C SER A 208 18.24 -4.98 -16.12
N LYS A 209 17.71 -6.19 -16.27
CA LYS A 209 16.74 -6.58 -17.30
C LYS A 209 15.28 -6.57 -16.83
N TRP A 210 15.04 -6.19 -15.59
CA TRP A 210 13.69 -6.14 -15.05
C TRP A 210 12.94 -4.90 -15.52
N GLU A 211 11.62 -5.01 -15.58
CA GLU A 211 10.75 -3.86 -15.72
C GLU A 211 10.82 -3.01 -14.44
N LYS A 212 11.32 -1.79 -14.58
CA LYS A 212 11.55 -0.90 -13.42
C LYS A 212 10.40 0.11 -13.24
N PRO A 213 10.11 0.50 -11.98
CA PRO A 213 9.18 1.59 -11.72
C PRO A 213 9.73 2.93 -12.23
N LYS A 214 8.85 3.94 -12.35
CA LYS A 214 9.28 5.33 -12.53
C LYS A 214 10.07 5.81 -11.31
N LYS A 215 11.07 6.67 -11.52
CA LYS A 215 11.98 7.14 -10.44
C LYS A 215 11.31 7.86 -9.28
N ASP A 216 10.16 8.48 -9.51
CA ASP A 216 9.37 9.18 -8.49
C ASP A 216 8.43 8.26 -7.70
N LEU A 217 8.39 6.97 -8.01
CA LEU A 217 7.63 5.98 -7.27
C LEU A 217 8.46 5.38 -6.13
N GLY A 218 8.01 5.55 -4.90
CA GLY A 218 8.60 4.88 -3.74
C GLY A 218 8.25 3.39 -3.71
N LEU A 219 9.22 2.54 -3.36
CA LEU A 219 9.02 1.13 -3.13
C LEU A 219 9.03 0.81 -1.64
N VAL A 220 7.96 0.21 -1.15
CA VAL A 220 7.84 -0.23 0.24
C VAL A 220 8.15 -1.72 0.32
N TYR A 221 9.32 -2.04 0.84
CA TYR A 221 9.72 -3.39 1.17
C TYR A 221 9.05 -3.81 2.47
N TRP A 222 8.23 -4.86 2.42
CA TRP A 222 7.59 -5.42 3.61
C TRP A 222 8.16 -6.80 3.94
N ASP A 223 8.60 -6.95 5.18
CA ASP A 223 9.04 -8.22 5.73
C ASP A 223 8.84 -8.24 7.25
N TYR A 224 8.21 -9.30 7.71
CA TYR A 224 7.97 -9.58 9.12
C TYR A 224 8.05 -11.09 9.41
N TYR A 225 8.66 -11.83 8.47
CA TYR A 225 8.79 -13.30 8.56
C TYR A 225 10.19 -13.74 8.96
N HIS A 226 11.22 -13.01 8.56
CA HIS A 226 12.61 -13.36 8.73
C HIS A 226 13.19 -12.75 10.01
N ALA A 227 14.09 -13.51 10.68
CA ALA A 227 14.77 -13.09 11.89
C ALA A 227 16.30 -13.09 11.71
N ASP A 228 16.77 -13.03 10.48
CA ASP A 228 18.18 -12.97 10.10
C ASP A 228 18.46 -11.72 9.26
N THR A 229 19.61 -11.08 9.48
CA THR A 229 20.02 -9.85 8.79
C THR A 229 20.31 -10.06 7.31
N ARG A 230 20.83 -11.23 6.94
CA ARG A 230 21.23 -11.55 5.57
C ARG A 230 20.07 -11.47 4.57
N THR A 231 18.88 -11.92 4.99
CA THR A 231 17.66 -11.78 4.16
C THR A 231 17.32 -10.32 3.93
N TYR A 232 17.38 -9.48 4.98
CA TYR A 232 17.10 -8.05 4.85
C TYR A 232 18.14 -7.34 3.99
N GLU A 233 19.45 -7.59 4.19
CA GLU A 233 20.53 -7.04 3.37
C GLU A 233 20.31 -7.36 1.88
N LYS A 234 20.11 -8.66 1.57
CA LYS A 234 19.81 -9.10 0.21
C LYS A 234 18.62 -8.37 -0.42
N MET A 235 17.51 -8.28 0.32
CA MET A 235 16.30 -7.66 -0.21
C MET A 235 16.46 -6.14 -0.37
N LEU A 236 17.16 -5.46 0.54
CA LEU A 236 17.47 -4.04 0.39
C LEU A 236 18.36 -3.77 -0.82
N ASP A 237 19.37 -4.61 -1.09
CA ASP A 237 20.23 -4.51 -2.28
C ASP A 237 19.43 -4.67 -3.59
N ILE A 238 18.43 -5.56 -3.59
CA ILE A 238 17.53 -5.74 -4.73
C ILE A 238 16.65 -4.48 -4.91
N HIS A 239 16.08 -3.95 -3.83
CA HIS A 239 15.24 -2.76 -3.89
C HIS A 239 16.04 -1.52 -4.34
N ALA A 240 17.28 -1.37 -3.90
CA ALA A 240 18.17 -0.29 -4.32
C ALA A 240 18.49 -0.30 -5.83
N GLN A 241 18.44 -1.47 -6.48
CA GLN A 241 18.55 -1.55 -7.93
C GLN A 241 17.29 -1.11 -8.67
N LEU A 242 16.13 -1.08 -7.98
CA LEU A 242 14.83 -0.77 -8.58
C LEU A 242 14.38 0.67 -8.32
N SER A 243 14.73 1.26 -7.16
CA SER A 243 14.30 2.60 -6.78
C SER A 243 15.30 3.28 -5.85
N ASP A 244 15.46 4.59 -5.99
CA ASP A 244 16.22 5.43 -5.06
C ASP A 244 15.43 5.78 -3.79
N ASN A 245 14.14 5.46 -3.74
CA ASN A 245 13.24 5.74 -2.62
C ASN A 245 12.66 4.43 -2.06
N VAL A 246 13.44 3.78 -1.20
CA VAL A 246 13.07 2.53 -0.54
C VAL A 246 12.62 2.81 0.89
N ILE A 247 11.48 2.24 1.26
CA ILE A 247 10.89 2.35 2.59
C ILE A 247 10.73 0.93 3.13
N PHE A 248 11.11 0.71 4.39
CA PHE A 248 10.93 -0.58 5.05
C PHE A 248 9.65 -0.59 5.89
N ALA A 249 8.88 -1.67 5.79
CA ALA A 249 7.70 -1.96 6.60
C ALA A 249 7.85 -3.31 7.32
N GLY A 250 8.09 -3.25 8.61
CA GLY A 250 8.01 -4.41 9.52
C GLY A 250 6.58 -4.70 9.94
N GLY A 251 6.40 -5.77 10.72
CA GLY A 251 5.09 -6.13 11.23
C GLY A 251 5.12 -6.61 12.68
N SER A 252 4.10 -6.22 13.42
CA SER A 252 3.86 -6.70 14.78
C SER A 252 2.93 -7.89 14.75
N TRP A 253 3.41 -9.08 14.88
CA TRP A 253 2.66 -10.36 14.81
C TRP A 253 1.43 -10.43 15.73
N ILE A 254 0.39 -9.66 15.40
CA ILE A 254 -0.88 -9.57 16.16
C ILE A 254 -2.09 -10.08 15.38
N TRP A 255 -1.92 -10.42 14.11
CA TRP A 255 -3.00 -10.85 13.20
C TRP A 255 -3.09 -12.36 13.01
N ASN A 256 -2.06 -13.12 13.37
CA ASN A 256 -1.98 -14.55 13.11
C ASN A 256 -2.13 -15.34 14.40
N GLY A 257 -3.33 -15.79 14.70
CA GLY A 257 -3.66 -16.57 15.88
C GLY A 257 -4.50 -15.82 16.92
N ILE A 258 -4.79 -16.50 18.02
CA ILE A 258 -5.66 -15.99 19.10
C ILE A 258 -4.94 -14.91 19.95
N SER A 259 -3.62 -14.96 20.01
CA SER A 259 -2.81 -14.03 20.80
C SER A 259 -1.62 -13.49 20.00
N PRO A 260 -1.14 -12.27 20.31
CA PRO A 260 0.05 -11.71 19.68
C PRO A 260 1.30 -12.58 19.88
N ASN A 261 2.11 -12.70 18.85
CA ASN A 261 3.44 -13.34 18.95
C ASN A 261 4.53 -12.29 19.12
N TYR A 262 4.72 -11.82 20.34
CA TYR A 262 5.71 -10.79 20.65
C TYR A 262 7.15 -11.27 20.41
N SER A 263 7.47 -12.54 20.69
CA SER A 263 8.80 -13.09 20.46
C SER A 263 9.22 -12.98 19.00
N LYS A 264 8.32 -13.35 18.07
CA LYS A 264 8.55 -13.21 16.63
C LYS A 264 8.64 -11.75 16.21
N THR A 265 7.76 -10.89 16.74
CA THR A 265 7.80 -9.44 16.51
C THR A 265 9.17 -8.88 16.85
N TYR A 266 9.68 -9.15 18.04
CA TYR A 266 10.98 -8.65 18.46
C TYR A 266 12.15 -9.23 17.65
N ALA A 267 12.12 -10.53 17.33
CA ALA A 267 13.17 -11.16 16.54
C ALA A 267 13.28 -10.56 15.14
N CYS A 268 12.15 -10.46 14.41
CA CYS A 268 12.11 -9.88 13.07
C CYS A 268 12.48 -8.37 13.08
N THR A 269 11.90 -7.59 13.99
CA THR A 269 12.18 -6.15 14.10
C THR A 269 13.64 -5.89 14.44
N LYS A 270 14.23 -6.67 15.36
CA LYS A 270 15.66 -6.54 15.72
C LYS A 270 16.54 -6.84 14.53
N ALA A 271 16.29 -7.93 13.79
CA ALA A 271 17.07 -8.27 12.61
C ALA A 271 16.99 -7.14 11.57
N ALA A 272 15.77 -6.69 11.21
CA ALA A 272 15.58 -5.63 10.24
C ALA A 272 16.25 -4.29 10.60
N LEU A 273 16.18 -3.87 11.88
CA LEU A 273 16.78 -2.60 12.32
C LEU A 273 18.31 -2.71 12.59
N SER A 274 18.89 -3.91 12.53
CA SER A 274 20.33 -4.12 12.64
C SER A 274 21.04 -4.13 11.29
N THR A 275 20.27 -4.14 10.20
CA THR A 275 20.74 -4.03 8.81
C THR A 275 20.82 -2.56 8.39
#